data_e8ff8ea5cab7447ab9f8b3695a8f4d45
#
_entry.id   e8ff8ea5cab7447ab9f8b3695a8f4d45
#
_cell.length_a   1.000
_cell.length_b   1.000
_cell.length_c   1.000
_cell.angle_alpha   90.00
_cell.angle_beta   90.00
_cell.angle_gamma   90.00
#
_symmetry.space_group_name_H-M   'P 1'
#
loop_
_entity.id
_entity.type
_entity.pdbx_description
1 polymer ?
#
loop_
_entity_poly.entity_id
_entity_poly.type
_entity_poly.pdbx_seq_one_letter_code
_entity_poly.pdbx_strand_id
1 'polypeptide(L)' 'MESVLLKEIKEILPYFIKHRNVWSNYDEESDCLYFHFKKPNNADHTEMTDDDIIIRYENNEIIGLTVLNASKR' A
#
# COMPACT_ATOMS: atom_id res chain seq x y z
N MET A 1 -16.49 -8.70 -12.87
CA MET A 1 -15.35 -7.90 -13.35
C MET A 1 -14.38 -7.66 -12.22
N GLU A 2 -13.13 -7.93 -12.47
CA GLU A 2 -12.09 -7.74 -11.48
C GLU A 2 -11.66 -6.27 -11.46
N SER A 3 -11.58 -5.68 -10.26
CA SER A 3 -11.14 -4.30 -10.14
C SER A 3 -9.62 -4.21 -10.29
N VAL A 4 -9.14 -3.04 -10.69
CA VAL A 4 -7.70 -2.79 -10.78
C VAL A 4 -7.05 -2.93 -9.40
N LEU A 5 -7.75 -2.51 -8.35
CA LEU A 5 -7.27 -2.67 -6.99
C LEU A 5 -7.03 -4.14 -6.65
N LEU A 6 -7.95 -5.02 -7.03
CA LEU A 6 -7.79 -6.45 -6.78
C LEU A 6 -6.57 -7.01 -7.51
N LYS A 7 -6.33 -6.57 -8.74
CA LYS A 7 -5.15 -6.99 -9.50
C LYS A 7 -3.86 -6.56 -8.79
N GLU A 8 -3.82 -5.33 -8.29
CA GLU A 8 -2.66 -4.81 -7.58
C GLU A 8 -2.42 -5.56 -6.27
N ILE A 9 -3.48 -5.94 -5.58
CA ILE A 9 -3.37 -6.74 -4.36
C ILE A 9 -2.71 -8.08 -4.68
N LYS A 10 -3.08 -8.73 -5.78
CA LYS A 10 -2.46 -9.98 -6.19
C LYS A 10 -0.96 -9.84 -6.43
N GLU A 11 -0.55 -8.71 -6.99
CA GLU A 11 0.87 -8.45 -7.27
C GLU A 11 1.69 -8.23 -6.00
N ILE A 12 1.07 -7.72 -4.94
CA ILE A 12 1.78 -7.46 -3.69
C ILE A 12 1.61 -8.55 -2.63
N LEU A 13 0.78 -9.57 -2.88
CA LEU A 13 0.62 -10.67 -1.93
C LEU A 13 1.94 -11.32 -1.49
N PRO A 14 2.94 -11.49 -2.37
CA PRO A 14 4.23 -12.02 -1.94
C PRO A 14 4.89 -11.18 -0.85
N TYR A 15 4.68 -9.86 -0.87
CA TYR A 15 5.24 -8.97 0.15
C TYR A 15 4.54 -9.15 1.49
N PHE A 16 3.23 -9.39 1.50
CA PHE A 16 2.50 -9.72 2.73
C PHE A 16 3.02 -11.01 3.34
N ILE A 17 3.33 -11.99 2.52
CA ILE A 17 3.85 -13.28 2.97
C ILE A 17 5.26 -13.12 3.52
N LYS A 18 6.09 -12.35 2.83
CA LYS A 18 7.48 -12.10 3.23
C LYS A 18 7.54 -11.31 4.55
N HIS A 19 6.69 -10.31 4.69
CA HIS A 19 6.62 -9.49 5.88
C HIS A 19 5.46 -9.98 6.74
N ARG A 20 5.78 -10.74 7.77
CA ARG A 20 4.77 -11.38 8.62
C ARG A 20 3.91 -10.41 9.39
N ASN A 21 4.40 -9.21 9.61
CA ASN A 21 3.68 -8.17 10.32
C ASN A 21 3.28 -7.08 9.35
N VAL A 22 1.99 -6.76 9.33
CA VAL A 22 1.47 -5.67 8.52
C VAL A 22 0.69 -4.76 9.47
N TRP A 23 1.08 -3.49 9.52
CA TRP A 23 0.36 -2.48 10.28
C TRP A 23 -0.55 -1.72 9.34
N SER A 24 -1.81 -1.57 9.73
CA SER A 24 -2.77 -0.81 8.93
C SER A 24 -3.41 0.29 9.75
N ASN A 25 -3.77 1.36 9.08
CA ASN A 25 -4.46 2.49 9.69
C ASN A 25 -5.34 3.18 8.66
N TYR A 26 -6.57 3.47 9.03
CA TYR A 26 -7.50 4.18 8.17
C TYR A 26 -7.74 5.58 8.72
N ASP A 27 -7.52 6.60 7.87
CA ASP A 27 -7.77 7.99 8.21
C ASP A 27 -9.09 8.41 7.56
N GLU A 28 -10.12 8.61 8.38
CA GLU A 28 -11.45 8.98 7.89
C GLU A 28 -11.47 10.36 7.23
N GLU A 29 -10.70 11.31 7.75
CA GLU A 29 -10.70 12.68 7.20
C GLU A 29 -10.21 12.71 5.77
N SER A 30 -9.11 12.03 5.50
CA SER A 30 -8.51 12.00 4.16
C SER A 30 -9.04 10.85 3.30
N ASP A 31 -9.79 9.92 3.91
CA ASP A 31 -10.27 8.70 3.25
C ASP A 31 -9.10 7.90 2.68
N CYS A 32 -8.04 7.77 3.46
CA CYS A 32 -6.83 7.06 3.07
C CYS A 32 -6.60 5.86 3.97
N LEU A 33 -6.33 4.72 3.35
CA LEU A 33 -5.99 3.49 4.05
C LEU A 33 -4.49 3.25 3.90
N TYR A 34 -3.79 3.15 5.02
CA TYR A 34 -2.34 2.97 5.06
C TYR A 34 -1.98 1.55 5.45
N PHE A 35 -1.03 0.97 4.73
CA PHE A 35 -0.42 -0.30 5.08
C PHE A 35 1.09 -0.10 5.22
N HIS A 36 1.67 -0.61 6.31
CA HIS A 36 3.10 -0.58 6.54
C HIS A 36 3.59 -2.00 6.75
N PHE A 37 4.58 -2.40 5.99
CA PHE A 37 5.18 -3.74 6.08
C PHE A 37 6.43 -3.76 6.93
N LYS A 38 6.94 -2.59 7.29
CA LYS A 38 8.19 -2.43 8.03
C LYS A 38 8.11 -1.23 8.95
N LYS A 39 8.70 -1.35 10.13
CA LYS A 39 8.88 -0.25 11.07
C LYS A 39 10.35 -0.16 11.47
N PRO A 40 10.95 1.05 11.49
CA PRO A 40 10.34 2.30 11.02
C PRO A 40 10.11 2.28 9.52
N ASN A 41 9.13 3.06 9.03
CA ASN A 41 8.81 3.14 7.62
C ASN A 41 9.53 4.34 7.00
N ASN A 42 10.74 4.13 6.51
CA ASN A 42 11.61 5.16 5.97
C ASN A 42 11.76 4.99 4.46
N ALA A 43 10.72 5.39 3.72
CA ALA A 43 10.75 5.27 2.27
C ALA A 43 11.77 6.21 1.66
N ASP A 44 12.62 5.71 0.76
CA ASP A 44 13.55 6.51 -0.02
C ASP A 44 12.98 6.84 -1.40
N HIS A 45 11.88 6.21 -1.79
CA HIS A 45 11.23 6.42 -3.07
C HIS A 45 9.74 6.11 -2.95
N THR A 46 8.89 6.90 -3.62
CA THR A 46 7.46 6.64 -3.68
C THR A 46 6.98 6.77 -5.11
N GLU A 47 5.99 5.98 -5.48
CA GLU A 47 5.34 6.04 -6.77
C GLU A 47 3.84 6.06 -6.58
N MET A 48 3.13 6.79 -7.44
CA MET A 48 1.68 6.79 -7.44
C MET A 48 1.20 6.06 -8.68
N THR A 49 0.29 5.12 -8.50
CA THR A 49 -0.32 4.40 -9.62
C THR A 49 -1.47 5.22 -10.21
N ASP A 50 -1.95 4.81 -11.39
CA ASP A 50 -3.09 5.44 -12.03
C ASP A 50 -4.39 5.27 -11.23
N ASP A 51 -4.40 4.37 -10.26
CA ASP A 51 -5.57 4.11 -9.41
C ASP A 51 -5.50 4.83 -8.07
N ASP A 52 -4.65 5.84 -7.95
CA ASP A 52 -4.48 6.61 -6.73
C ASP A 52 -4.01 5.76 -5.55
N ILE A 53 -3.07 4.88 -5.81
CA ILE A 53 -2.39 4.09 -4.79
C ILE A 53 -0.93 4.53 -4.75
N ILE A 54 -0.46 4.93 -3.58
CA ILE A 54 0.92 5.33 -3.39
C ILE A 54 1.69 4.12 -2.88
N ILE A 55 2.76 3.75 -3.58
CA ILE A 55 3.62 2.64 -3.20
C ILE A 55 4.91 3.24 -2.63
N ARG A 56 5.30 2.78 -1.45
CA ARG A 56 6.51 3.27 -0.77
C ARG A 56 7.59 2.20 -0.83
N TYR A 57 8.78 2.63 -1.22
CA TYR A 57 9.93 1.74 -1.39
C TYR A 57 11.09 2.12 -0.49
N GLU A 58 11.85 1.14 -0.07
CA GLU A 58 13.16 1.32 0.55
C GLU A 58 14.09 0.28 -0.06
N ASN A 59 15.19 0.74 -0.68
CA ASN A 59 16.16 -0.15 -1.34
C ASN A 59 15.48 -1.08 -2.35
N ASN A 60 14.58 -0.52 -3.17
CA ASN A 60 13.83 -1.25 -4.20
C ASN A 60 12.87 -2.29 -3.65
N GLU A 61 12.59 -2.28 -2.36
CA GLU A 61 11.63 -3.18 -1.73
C GLU A 61 10.40 -2.39 -1.31
N ILE A 62 9.21 -2.94 -1.56
CA ILE A 62 7.97 -2.31 -1.15
C ILE A 62 7.85 -2.42 0.37
N ILE A 63 7.74 -1.29 1.06
CA ILE A 63 7.61 -1.25 2.51
C ILE A 63 6.27 -0.68 2.98
N GLY A 64 5.45 -0.18 2.08
CA GLY A 64 4.15 0.34 2.46
C GLY A 64 3.30 0.72 1.27
N LEU A 65 2.02 0.91 1.53
CA LEU A 65 1.03 1.34 0.55
C LEU A 65 0.12 2.37 1.18
N THR A 66 -0.36 3.31 0.37
CA THR A 66 -1.43 4.23 0.77
C THR A 66 -2.50 4.19 -0.30
N VAL A 67 -3.71 3.81 0.10
CA VAL A 67 -4.85 3.74 -0.83
C VAL A 67 -5.69 4.99 -0.64
N LEU A 68 -5.70 5.86 -1.65
CA LEU A 68 -6.49 7.09 -1.63
C LEU A 68 -7.95 6.77 -1.99
N ASN A 69 -8.87 7.54 -1.45
CA ASN A 69 -10.31 7.36 -1.68
C ASN A 69 -10.76 5.92 -1.36
N ALA A 70 -10.27 5.38 -0.25
CA ALA A 70 -10.43 3.97 0.08
C ALA A 70 -11.88 3.53 0.17
N SER A 71 -12.76 4.37 0.75
CA SER A 71 -14.17 4.03 0.91
C SER A 71 -14.97 4.07 -0.39
N LYS A 72 -14.40 4.65 -1.43
CA LYS A 72 -15.09 4.86 -2.72
C LYS A 72 -14.72 3.83 -3.77
N ARG A 73 -14.01 2.82 -3.38
CA ARG A 73 -13.52 1.78 -4.31
C ARG A 73 -14.40 0.56 -4.32
#